data_1581cc17913c1a0383a0bed20110c038
#
_entry.id   1581cc17913c1a0383a0bed20110c038
#
_cell.length_a   1.000
_cell.length_b   1.000
_cell.length_c   1.000
_cell.angle_alpha   90.00
_cell.angle_beta   90.00
_cell.angle_gamma   90.00
#
_symmetry.space_group_name_H-M   'P 1'
#
loop_
_entity.id
_entity.type
_entity.pdbx_description
1 polymer ?
#
loop_
_entity_poly.entity_id
_entity_poly.type
_entity_poly.pdbx_seq_one_letter_code
_entity_poly.pdbx_strand_id
1 'polypeptide(L)'
;MNNKELTAVMAQRMGCSVKEVAEWMDAFGTVMSARLMDNDTISLAGLGQFEVRKKEERVSVNPTNGKRYLVPPKLVPVFKPGSTLKNRLKAQGEAEHE
;
A
#
# COMPACT_ATOMS: atom_id res chain seq x y z
N MET A 1 10.62 -8.36 -3.98
CA MET A 1 9.70 -9.53 -3.96
C MET A 1 8.49 -9.23 -4.81
N ASN A 2 8.19 -10.09 -5.76
CA ASN A 2 7.00 -9.93 -6.61
C ASN A 2 5.82 -10.77 -6.08
N ASN A 3 4.69 -10.70 -6.76
CA ASN A 3 3.49 -11.43 -6.36
C ASN A 3 3.70 -12.95 -6.33
N LYS A 4 4.43 -13.48 -7.28
CA LYS A 4 4.71 -14.92 -7.38
C LYS A 4 5.56 -15.39 -6.20
N GLU A 5 6.60 -14.65 -5.86
CA GLU A 5 7.47 -14.96 -4.73
C GLU A 5 6.73 -14.83 -3.39
N LEU A 6 5.95 -13.79 -3.24
CA LEU A 6 5.15 -13.58 -2.03
C LEU A 6 4.16 -14.72 -1.83
N THR A 7 3.48 -15.13 -2.88
CA THR A 7 2.52 -16.25 -2.84
C THR A 7 3.20 -17.53 -2.40
N ALA A 8 4.38 -17.83 -2.94
CA ALA A 8 5.15 -19.02 -2.59
C ALA A 8 5.57 -19.02 -1.11
N VAL A 9 6.06 -17.90 -0.62
CA VAL A 9 6.48 -17.76 0.79
C VAL A 9 5.29 -17.94 1.71
N MET A 10 4.16 -17.33 1.39
CA MET A 10 2.93 -17.46 2.19
C MET A 10 2.39 -18.89 2.18
N ALA A 11 2.42 -19.55 1.04
CA ALA A 11 1.98 -20.95 0.93
C ALA A 11 2.80 -21.85 1.84
N GLN A 12 4.11 -21.67 1.85
CA GLN A 12 5.00 -22.43 2.72
C GLN A 12 4.71 -22.17 4.19
N ARG A 13 4.54 -20.92 4.57
CA ARG A 13 4.28 -20.53 5.96
C ARG A 13 2.94 -21.05 6.47
N MET A 14 1.93 -21.04 5.62
CA MET A 14 0.57 -21.45 5.99
C MET A 14 0.33 -22.94 5.84
N GLY A 15 1.25 -23.68 5.22
CA GLY A 15 1.06 -25.10 4.96
C GLY A 15 -0.01 -25.38 3.91
N CYS A 16 -0.19 -24.46 2.97
CA CYS A 16 -1.20 -24.56 1.90
C CYS A 16 -0.53 -24.65 0.54
N SER A 17 -1.30 -24.99 -0.49
CA SER A 17 -0.78 -24.98 -1.86
C SER A 17 -0.63 -23.55 -2.38
N VAL A 18 0.27 -23.37 -3.33
CA VAL A 18 0.46 -22.08 -4.00
C VAL A 18 -0.84 -21.65 -4.68
N LYS A 19 -1.58 -22.60 -5.25
CA LYS A 19 -2.87 -22.33 -5.91
C LYS A 19 -3.89 -21.74 -4.95
N GLU A 20 -4.02 -22.32 -3.75
CA GLU A 20 -4.94 -21.82 -2.73
C GLU A 20 -4.60 -20.41 -2.29
N VAL A 21 -3.32 -20.15 -2.04
CA VAL A 21 -2.86 -18.84 -1.62
C VAL A 21 -3.05 -17.81 -2.74
N ALA A 22 -2.81 -18.21 -3.99
CA ALA A 22 -3.03 -17.32 -5.14
C ALA A 22 -4.50 -16.90 -5.23
N GLU A 23 -5.42 -17.81 -4.98
CA GLU A 23 -6.87 -17.51 -4.95
C GLU A 23 -7.20 -16.52 -3.82
N TRP A 24 -6.62 -16.70 -2.65
CA TRP A 24 -6.81 -15.79 -1.52
C TRP A 24 -6.24 -14.39 -1.81
N MET A 25 -5.06 -14.34 -2.40
CA MET A 25 -4.43 -13.07 -2.75
C MET A 25 -5.25 -12.31 -3.78
N ASP A 26 -5.81 -13.02 -4.75
CA ASP A 26 -6.68 -12.42 -5.76
C ASP A 26 -7.96 -11.86 -5.12
N ALA A 27 -8.62 -12.65 -4.29
CA ALA A 27 -9.81 -12.21 -3.56
C ALA A 27 -9.50 -11.02 -2.64
N PHE A 28 -8.37 -11.06 -1.94
CA PHE A 28 -7.93 -9.98 -1.07
C PHE A 28 -7.75 -8.68 -1.84
N GLY A 29 -7.05 -8.74 -2.97
CA GLY A 29 -6.85 -7.57 -3.82
C GLY A 29 -8.14 -7.00 -4.37
N THR A 30 -9.07 -7.87 -4.77
CA THR A 30 -10.38 -7.46 -5.28
C THR A 30 -11.21 -6.76 -4.20
N VAL A 31 -11.26 -7.32 -2.99
CA VAL A 31 -12.00 -6.72 -1.88
C VAL A 31 -11.37 -5.39 -1.46
N MET A 32 -10.03 -5.34 -1.36
CA MET A 32 -9.30 -4.12 -1.02
C MET A 32 -9.61 -3.00 -2.02
N SER A 33 -9.52 -3.32 -3.31
CA SER A 33 -9.78 -2.35 -4.38
C SER A 33 -11.21 -1.82 -4.31
N ALA A 34 -12.18 -2.70 -4.13
CA ALA A 34 -13.59 -2.32 -4.05
C ALA A 34 -13.85 -1.38 -2.87
N ARG A 35 -13.30 -1.69 -1.70
CA ARG A 35 -13.49 -0.86 -0.51
C ARG A 35 -12.81 0.51 -0.64
N LEU A 36 -11.62 0.54 -1.20
CA LEU A 36 -10.93 1.81 -1.43
C LEU A 36 -11.64 2.67 -2.47
N MET A 37 -12.25 2.06 -3.49
CA MET A 37 -13.08 2.78 -4.45
C MET A 37 -14.32 3.39 -3.82
N ASP A 38 -14.84 2.78 -2.76
CA ASP A 38 -15.95 3.31 -1.97
C ASP A 38 -15.47 4.30 -0.89
N ASN A 39 -14.23 4.72 -0.96
CA ASN A 39 -13.63 5.68 -0.03
C ASN A 39 -13.58 5.17 1.41
N ASP A 40 -13.51 3.86 1.57
CA ASP A 40 -13.42 3.21 2.87
C ASP A 40 -11.97 3.12 3.34
N THR A 41 -11.77 3.02 4.64
CA THR A 41 -10.45 2.84 5.25
C THR A 41 -10.31 1.41 5.71
N ILE A 42 -9.18 0.79 5.40
CA ILE A 42 -8.93 -0.61 5.73
C ILE A 42 -7.78 -0.71 6.71
N SER A 43 -8.05 -1.24 7.90
CA SER A 43 -7.03 -1.45 8.92
C SER A 43 -6.63 -2.92 8.95
N LEU A 44 -5.32 -3.17 8.87
CA LEU A 44 -4.76 -4.52 8.95
C LEU A 44 -3.91 -4.61 10.22
N ALA A 45 -4.30 -5.51 11.11
CA ALA A 45 -3.62 -5.69 12.39
C ALA A 45 -2.13 -6.04 12.18
N GLY A 46 -1.27 -5.35 12.90
CA GLY A 46 0.17 -5.57 12.84
C GLY A 46 0.86 -4.99 11.61
N LEU A 47 0.10 -4.43 10.67
CA LEU A 47 0.65 -3.89 9.43
C LEU A 47 0.43 -2.38 9.33
N GLY A 48 -0.81 -1.96 9.29
CA GLY A 48 -1.15 -0.54 9.14
C GLY A 48 -2.51 -0.34 8.53
N GLN A 49 -2.66 0.79 7.86
CA GLN A 49 -3.96 1.24 7.39
C GLN A 49 -3.85 1.71 5.95
N PHE A 50 -4.78 1.26 5.12
CA PHE A 50 -4.94 1.74 3.75
C PHE A 50 -6.11 2.70 3.69
N GLU A 51 -5.92 3.84 3.03
CA GLU A 51 -6.97 4.84 2.85
C GLU A 51 -6.82 5.52 1.50
N VAL A 52 -7.85 6.24 1.10
CA VAL A 52 -7.82 7.06 -0.11
C VAL A 52 -7.87 8.52 0.32
N ARG A 53 -6.96 9.31 -0.21
CA ARG A 53 -6.93 10.77 0.02
C ARG A 53 -7.24 11.50 -1.27
N LYS A 54 -8.03 12.55 -1.14
CA LYS A 54 -8.30 13.43 -2.25
C LYS A 54 -7.23 14.52 -2.27
N LYS A 55 -6.51 14.61 -3.40
CA LYS A 55 -5.63 15.74 -3.65
C LYS A 55 -6.45 16.81 -4.36
N GLU A 56 -6.49 18.00 -3.74
CA GLU A 56 -7.23 19.12 -4.28
C GLU A 56 -6.59 19.63 -5.57
N GLU A 57 -7.40 20.32 -6.36
CA GLU A 57 -6.96 21.05 -7.52
C GLU A 57 -5.86 22.04 -7.12
N ARG A 58 -4.83 22.10 -7.94
CA ARG A 58 -3.69 22.99 -7.68
C ARG A 58 -3.11 23.54 -8.98
N VAL A 59 -2.44 24.67 -8.88
CA VAL A 59 -1.68 25.24 -9.99
C VAL A 59 -0.24 24.79 -9.86
N SER A 60 0.30 24.24 -10.93
CA SER A 60 1.70 23.83 -11.02
C SER A 60 2.40 24.64 -12.09
N VAL A 61 3.72 24.79 -11.94
CA VAL A 61 4.54 25.54 -12.87
C VAL A 61 5.49 24.58 -13.58
N ASN A 62 5.50 24.65 -14.92
CA ASN A 62 6.45 23.88 -15.71
C ASN A 62 7.83 24.52 -15.58
N PRO A 63 8.83 23.83 -15.02
CA PRO A 63 10.16 24.42 -14.81
C PRO A 63 10.91 24.73 -16.11
N THR A 64 10.51 24.11 -17.23
CA THR A 64 11.17 24.29 -18.50
C THR A 64 10.79 25.61 -19.18
N ASN A 65 9.51 26.01 -19.11
CA ASN A 65 9.00 27.19 -19.82
C ASN A 65 8.32 28.21 -18.91
N GLY A 66 8.22 27.95 -17.62
CA GLY A 66 7.58 28.83 -16.66
C GLY A 66 6.06 28.94 -16.79
N LYS A 67 5.45 28.15 -17.65
CA LYS A 67 4.00 28.19 -17.83
C LYS A 67 3.30 27.51 -16.66
N ARG A 68 2.19 28.11 -16.23
CA ARG A 68 1.33 27.52 -15.20
C ARG A 68 0.29 26.63 -15.85
N TYR A 69 0.00 25.52 -15.17
CA TYR A 69 -1.07 24.63 -15.61
C TYR A 69 -1.87 24.16 -14.40
N LEU A 70 -3.13 23.83 -14.65
CA LEU A 70 -4.05 23.36 -13.63
C LEU A 70 -3.94 21.85 -13.49
N VAL A 71 -3.61 21.38 -12.28
CA VAL A 71 -3.63 19.95 -11.97
C VAL A 71 -5.00 19.63 -11.39
N PRO A 72 -5.79 18.78 -12.04
CA PRO A 72 -7.13 18.45 -11.56
C PRO A 72 -7.07 17.68 -10.24
N PRO A 73 -8.14 17.70 -9.44
CA PRO A 73 -8.22 16.91 -8.23
C PRO A 73 -8.18 15.42 -8.58
N LYS A 74 -7.56 14.62 -7.72
CA LYS A 74 -7.51 13.17 -7.92
C LYS A 74 -7.52 12.43 -6.59
N LEU A 75 -7.97 11.17 -6.64
CA LEU A 75 -7.94 10.27 -5.50
C LEU A 75 -6.66 9.46 -5.54
N VAL A 76 -5.97 9.40 -4.40
CA VAL A 76 -4.67 8.73 -4.29
C VAL A 76 -4.74 7.71 -3.15
N PRO A 77 -4.39 6.45 -3.41
CA PRO A 77 -4.28 5.47 -2.33
C PRO A 77 -3.05 5.77 -1.49
N VAL A 78 -3.19 5.64 -0.17
CA VAL A 78 -2.11 5.91 0.78
C VAL A 78 -2.05 4.77 1.77
N PHE A 79 -0.84 4.30 2.07
CA PHE A 79 -0.60 3.35 3.14
C PHE A 79 0.04 4.05 4.32
N LYS A 80 -0.58 3.92 5.49
CA LYS A 80 -0.03 4.43 6.75
C LYS A 80 0.45 3.24 7.58
N PRO A 81 1.76 3.08 7.78
CA PRO A 81 2.25 1.98 8.61
C PRO A 81 1.80 2.14 10.06
N GLY A 82 1.43 1.02 10.68
CA GLY A 82 1.05 1.01 12.08
C GLY A 82 2.27 1.06 13.00
N SER A 83 2.02 1.26 14.28
CA SER A 83 3.08 1.37 15.28
C SER A 83 3.92 0.09 15.37
N THR A 84 3.32 -1.07 15.26
CA THR A 84 4.04 -2.36 15.30
C THR A 84 5.07 -2.45 14.18
N LEU A 85 4.67 -2.13 12.95
CA LEU A 85 5.57 -2.16 11.79
C LEU A 85 6.66 -1.10 11.92
N LYS A 86 6.29 0.12 12.31
CA LYS A 86 7.25 1.21 12.50
C LYS A 86 8.30 0.85 13.54
N ASN A 87 7.88 0.26 14.66
CA ASN A 87 8.80 -0.13 15.73
C ASN A 87 9.76 -1.24 15.31
N ARG A 88 9.27 -2.20 14.53
CA ARG A 88 10.13 -3.26 13.99
C ARG A 88 11.17 -2.72 13.03
N LEU A 89 10.77 -1.83 12.13
CA LEU A 89 11.69 -1.20 11.18
C LEU A 89 12.71 -0.32 11.88
N LYS A 90 12.28 0.42 12.89
CA LYS A 90 13.16 1.28 13.68
C LYS A 90 14.20 0.46 14.44
N ALA A 91 13.79 -0.62 15.09
CA ALA A 91 14.70 -1.51 15.83
C ALA A 91 15.74 -2.13 14.89
N GLN A 92 15.33 -2.57 13.70
CA GLN A 92 16.25 -3.13 12.72
C GLN A 92 17.23 -2.08 12.20
N GLY A 93 16.75 -0.86 11.92
CA GLY A 93 17.60 0.23 11.48
C GLY A 93 18.63 0.63 12.54
N GLU A 94 18.26 0.66 13.81
CA GLU A 94 19.18 0.92 14.92
C GLU A 94 20.23 -0.19 15.04
N ALA A 95 19.83 -1.45 14.87
CA ALA A 95 20.75 -2.57 14.89
C ALA A 95 21.76 -2.53 13.74
N GLU A 96 21.32 -2.09 12.58
CA GLU A 96 22.20 -1.96 11.41
C GLU A 96 23.23 -0.83 11.56
N HIS A 97 22.93 0.18 12.37
CA HIS A 97 23.81 1.33 12.60
C HIS A 97 24.84 1.09 13.71
N GLU A 98 24.69 0.03 14.44
CA GLU A 98 25.66 -0.37 15.45
C GLU A 98 26.80 -1.18 14.83
#